data_ff683126a53b2a7741bb605a3f4fa6ab
#
_entry.id   ff683126a53b2a7741bb605a3f4fa6ab
#
_cell.length_a   1.000
_cell.length_b   1.000
_cell.length_c   1.000
_cell.angle_alpha   90.00
_cell.angle_beta   90.00
_cell.angle_gamma   90.00
#
_symmetry.space_group_name_H-M   'P 1'
#
loop_
_entity.id
_entity.type
_entity.pdbx_description
1 polymer ?
#
loop_
_entity_poly.entity_id
_entity_poly.type
_entity_poly.pdbx_seq_one_letter_code
_entity_poly.pdbx_strand_id
1 'polypeptide(L)'
;MMIRSAIAKRLVSSNSSSSSSSSSGWTWLCQKTTSSSSSRSSSSLVGQCLNDDNNNNKKLEFEFDGIEKTSKSSSSRWFHSASLGGGGGLPSSMRAAVFREPNKPLTIEEFHIPRPKSGEILLKTKACGVCHSDLHVMKGELPFASPCVVGHEITGEVVEHGPATDTKTIARLPIGSRVIGAFIMPCGNCSYCSKGHDDLCEDFFAYNRAKGTLYDGETRLFLHSSGKPVYMYSMGGLAEYCVVPANGLSILPKSLPYTESAILGCAVFTAYGAMANAAEVRPGDSIAVIGIGGVGSSCLQIARAFGASDIIAVDVQDEKLQKAKIFGATHAINAAKEDAVGKIMEITGGKGVDVAVEALGRPQTFLQCVQSVKDGGKAVMIGLAQTGSVGEVDINRLVRRKIQIIGSYGGRARQDLPKVVRLAETGVFDLTNAVSRKYTFEESNNAFQDLNKGNIVGRAVIEIM
;
A
#
# COMPACT_ATOMS: atom_id res chain seq x y z
N MET A 1 -26.98 55.45 -35.46
CA MET A 1 -26.79 55.09 -36.88
C MET A 1 -26.83 53.56 -36.88
N MET A 2 -28.00 52.89 -36.92
CA MET A 2 -28.75 52.44 -38.11
C MET A 2 -27.79 51.78 -39.12
N ILE A 3 -27.91 50.45 -39.46
CA ILE A 3 -28.98 49.73 -40.17
C ILE A 3 -28.69 48.22 -40.01
N ARG A 4 -29.54 47.31 -39.46
CA ARG A 4 -30.58 46.47 -40.15
C ARG A 4 -30.06 45.73 -41.38
N SER A 5 -30.27 44.46 -41.66
CA SER A 5 -31.25 43.36 -41.44
C SER A 5 -30.85 42.30 -42.51
N ALA A 6 -31.24 41.08 -42.63
CA ALA A 6 -32.38 40.22 -42.34
C ALA A 6 -32.04 38.78 -42.81
N ILE A 7 -32.48 37.79 -42.12
CA ILE A 7 -33.44 36.71 -42.40
C ILE A 7 -33.44 36.06 -43.79
N ALA A 8 -33.26 34.75 -43.87
CA ALA A 8 -34.13 33.87 -44.65
C ALA A 8 -34.10 32.43 -44.12
N LYS A 9 -35.23 31.96 -43.62
CA LYS A 9 -35.65 30.58 -43.42
C LYS A 9 -35.95 29.91 -44.79
N ARG A 10 -35.72 28.63 -44.92
CA ARG A 10 -36.62 27.73 -45.67
C ARG A 10 -36.62 26.31 -45.11
N LEU A 11 -37.80 25.87 -44.76
CA LEU A 11 -38.31 24.57 -44.47
C LEU A 11 -38.60 23.77 -45.76
N VAL A 12 -38.85 22.47 -45.57
CA VAL A 12 -39.73 21.53 -46.26
C VAL A 12 -38.98 20.25 -46.59
N SER A 13 -39.24 19.20 -45.98
CA SER A 13 -40.24 18.16 -45.70
C SER A 13 -40.00 16.85 -46.46
N SER A 14 -39.95 15.77 -45.69
CA SER A 14 -40.51 14.40 -45.88
C SER A 14 -40.41 13.70 -47.22
N ASN A 15 -39.88 12.46 -47.24
CA ASN A 15 -40.74 11.28 -47.37
C ASN A 15 -39.97 9.96 -47.14
N SER A 16 -40.71 9.03 -46.57
CA SER A 16 -40.43 7.63 -46.33
C SER A 16 -40.34 6.78 -47.57
N SER A 17 -39.49 5.75 -47.59
CA SER A 17 -39.90 4.40 -48.04
C SER A 17 -38.82 3.36 -47.69
N SER A 18 -39.38 2.22 -47.26
CA SER A 18 -38.79 0.94 -46.92
C SER A 18 -38.10 0.22 -48.10
N SER A 19 -37.08 -0.58 -47.83
CA SER A 19 -37.04 -2.02 -48.10
C SER A 19 -35.65 -2.66 -48.01
N SER A 20 -35.62 -3.77 -47.30
CA SER A 20 -34.96 -5.08 -47.51
C SER A 20 -33.44 -5.20 -47.68
N SER A 21 -32.85 -5.87 -46.68
CA SER A 21 -31.93 -7.02 -46.71
C SER A 21 -30.89 -7.19 -47.78
N SER A 22 -29.62 -7.27 -47.38
CA SER A 22 -28.75 -8.40 -47.73
C SER A 22 -27.45 -8.40 -46.90
N SER A 23 -27.17 -9.55 -46.38
CA SER A 23 -25.95 -9.97 -45.69
C SER A 23 -24.77 -10.07 -46.68
N SER A 24 -23.60 -9.60 -46.28
CA SER A 24 -22.35 -10.08 -46.91
C SER A 24 -21.24 -10.12 -45.84
N GLY A 25 -20.82 -11.35 -45.58
CA GLY A 25 -19.70 -11.66 -44.71
C GLY A 25 -18.37 -11.29 -45.36
N TRP A 26 -17.43 -10.85 -44.55
CA TRP A 26 -16.04 -10.69 -44.94
C TRP A 26 -15.20 -11.79 -44.29
N THR A 27 -14.71 -12.70 -45.14
CA THR A 27 -13.71 -13.73 -44.83
C THR A 27 -12.33 -13.16 -45.07
N TRP A 28 -11.45 -13.19 -44.06
CA TRP A 28 -10.05 -12.86 -44.26
C TRP A 28 -9.23 -14.10 -44.65
N LEU A 29 -8.67 -14.08 -45.85
CA LEU A 29 -7.68 -15.06 -46.29
C LEU A 29 -6.31 -14.73 -45.67
N CYS A 30 -5.70 -15.75 -45.09
CA CYS A 30 -4.30 -15.72 -44.65
C CYS A 30 -3.44 -16.30 -45.78
N GLN A 31 -2.64 -15.50 -46.45
CA GLN A 31 -1.64 -15.99 -47.43
C GLN A 31 -0.33 -16.30 -46.69
N LYS A 32 0.10 -17.56 -46.84
CA LYS A 32 1.47 -18.00 -46.51
C LYS A 32 2.38 -17.69 -47.68
N THR A 33 3.48 -16.97 -47.43
CA THR A 33 4.63 -16.96 -48.34
C THR A 33 5.76 -17.77 -47.73
N THR A 34 6.19 -18.79 -48.46
CA THR A 34 7.37 -19.60 -48.19
C THR A 34 8.58 -18.98 -48.91
N SER A 35 9.70 -18.84 -48.22
CA SER A 35 11.02 -18.79 -48.87
C SER A 35 12.04 -19.56 -48.05
N SER A 36 12.73 -20.42 -48.72
CA SER A 36 13.73 -21.40 -48.28
C SER A 36 15.12 -20.78 -48.15
N SER A 37 15.92 -21.19 -47.16
CA SER A 37 17.27 -21.76 -47.36
C SER A 37 18.01 -22.04 -46.07
N SER A 38 18.38 -23.32 -45.91
CA SER A 38 19.64 -23.93 -45.39
C SER A 38 20.36 -23.28 -44.18
N SER A 39 20.80 -23.95 -43.12
CA SER A 39 21.34 -25.31 -42.91
C SER A 39 21.82 -25.47 -41.46
N ARG A 40 21.74 -26.71 -40.94
CA ARG A 40 22.53 -27.39 -39.87
C ARG A 40 22.11 -27.27 -38.42
N SER A 41 21.46 -28.33 -37.98
CA SER A 41 21.76 -29.32 -36.92
C SER A 41 21.85 -28.82 -35.46
N SER A 42 20.92 -29.19 -34.60
CA SER A 42 20.94 -30.45 -33.85
C SER A 42 19.73 -30.57 -32.91
N SER A 43 19.14 -31.73 -32.96
CA SER A 43 18.32 -32.49 -31.98
C SER A 43 17.27 -31.75 -31.15
N SER A 44 16.04 -31.90 -31.64
CA SER A 44 14.80 -31.71 -30.90
C SER A 44 14.25 -33.04 -30.35
N LEU A 45 13.76 -33.04 -29.13
CA LEU A 45 12.78 -34.03 -28.67
C LEU A 45 11.42 -33.32 -28.58
N VAL A 46 10.53 -33.71 -29.50
CA VAL A 46 9.13 -33.27 -29.52
C VAL A 46 8.30 -34.33 -28.81
N GLY A 47 7.58 -33.94 -27.76
CA GLY A 47 6.52 -34.78 -27.19
C GLY A 47 5.17 -34.30 -27.72
N GLN A 48 4.48 -35.15 -28.45
CA GLN A 48 3.08 -34.94 -28.87
C GLN A 48 2.14 -35.29 -27.73
N CYS A 49 1.20 -34.39 -27.45
CA CYS A 49 -0.01 -34.72 -26.68
C CYS A 49 -1.07 -35.26 -27.66
N LEU A 50 -1.55 -36.44 -27.39
CA LEU A 50 -2.82 -36.98 -27.91
C LEU A 50 -3.78 -37.14 -26.74
N ASN A 51 -4.95 -36.56 -26.88
CA ASN A 51 -6.12 -36.84 -26.04
C ASN A 51 -6.64 -38.25 -26.35
N ASP A 52 -6.94 -39.00 -25.31
CA ASP A 52 -8.00 -40.02 -25.37
C ASP A 52 -8.63 -40.22 -23.99
N ASP A 53 -9.91 -40.04 -23.95
CA ASP A 53 -10.81 -40.42 -22.87
C ASP A 53 -10.88 -41.96 -22.77
N ASN A 54 -10.65 -42.51 -21.58
CA ASN A 54 -11.54 -43.50 -20.96
C ASN A 54 -11.01 -44.06 -19.63
N ASN A 55 -11.91 -44.04 -18.72
CA ASN A 55 -12.06 -44.74 -17.45
C ASN A 55 -11.33 -46.09 -17.35
N ASN A 56 -10.46 -46.25 -16.33
CA ASN A 56 -10.50 -47.43 -15.43
C ASN A 56 -9.47 -47.34 -14.31
N ASN A 57 -9.94 -47.57 -13.10
CA ASN A 57 -9.20 -47.77 -11.89
C ASN A 57 -8.17 -48.90 -12.02
N LYS A 58 -6.88 -48.65 -11.73
CA LYS A 58 -5.95 -49.62 -11.20
C LYS A 58 -4.97 -48.94 -10.25
N LYS A 59 -5.08 -49.36 -8.98
CA LYS A 59 -4.14 -49.17 -7.88
C LYS A 59 -2.81 -49.85 -8.24
N LEU A 60 -1.72 -49.12 -8.22
CA LEU A 60 -0.37 -49.68 -8.26
C LEU A 60 0.24 -49.45 -6.88
N GLU A 61 0.36 -50.56 -6.15
CA GLU A 61 1.15 -50.67 -4.93
C GLU A 61 2.61 -50.88 -5.33
N PHE A 62 3.50 -50.05 -4.78
CA PHE A 62 4.94 -50.33 -4.80
C PHE A 62 5.37 -50.73 -3.38
N GLU A 63 5.75 -51.98 -3.23
CA GLU A 63 6.48 -52.48 -2.07
C GLU A 63 7.90 -51.94 -2.10
N PHE A 64 8.35 -51.39 -0.98
CA PHE A 64 9.76 -51.21 -0.66
C PHE A 64 10.11 -52.03 0.58
N ASP A 65 10.94 -53.03 0.34
CA ASP A 65 11.54 -53.86 1.36
C ASP A 65 12.51 -53.09 2.26
N GLY A 66 12.33 -53.33 3.50
CA GLY A 66 13.15 -53.40 4.69
C GLY A 66 14.44 -52.60 4.83
N ILE A 67 14.46 -51.68 5.80
CA ILE A 67 15.58 -51.46 6.72
C ILE A 67 15.03 -51.20 8.13
N GLU A 68 15.55 -51.94 9.06
CA GLU A 68 15.12 -52.07 10.45
C GLU A 68 15.10 -50.80 11.27
N LYS A 69 14.08 -50.70 12.11
CA LYS A 69 13.94 -49.76 13.20
C LYS A 69 14.92 -50.07 14.32
N THR A 70 15.78 -49.14 14.67
CA THR A 70 16.29 -49.01 16.03
C THR A 70 15.82 -47.70 16.63
N SER A 71 14.85 -47.84 17.51
CA SER A 71 14.40 -46.79 18.41
C SER A 71 15.48 -46.45 19.41
N LYS A 72 15.95 -45.20 19.43
CA LYS A 72 16.49 -44.57 20.65
C LYS A 72 15.93 -43.16 20.79
N SER A 73 15.10 -43.03 21.79
CA SER A 73 14.69 -41.78 22.39
C SER A 73 15.89 -40.93 22.77
N SER A 74 15.96 -39.70 22.30
CA SER A 74 16.79 -38.68 22.93
C SER A 74 15.96 -37.39 23.06
N SER A 75 15.43 -37.24 24.25
CA SER A 75 14.91 -36.04 24.83
C SER A 75 15.93 -34.91 24.77
N SER A 76 15.42 -33.72 24.42
CA SER A 76 15.82 -32.42 24.95
C SER A 76 17.33 -32.14 25.11
N ARG A 77 17.89 -31.36 24.17
CA ARG A 77 18.98 -30.39 24.45
C ARG A 77 19.09 -29.38 23.35
N TRP A 78 18.26 -28.34 23.43
CA TRP A 78 18.52 -27.09 22.71
C TRP A 78 18.47 -25.95 23.71
N PHE A 79 19.47 -25.85 24.58
CA PHE A 79 19.80 -24.64 25.34
C PHE A 79 21.30 -24.70 25.66
N HIS A 80 22.10 -24.10 24.78
CA HIS A 80 23.36 -23.49 25.17
C HIS A 80 23.60 -22.31 24.23
N SER A 81 23.16 -21.15 24.71
CA SER A 81 23.53 -19.86 24.19
C SER A 81 24.92 -19.53 24.70
N ALA A 82 25.86 -19.33 23.81
CA ALA A 82 27.10 -18.68 24.13
C ALA A 82 26.80 -17.20 24.41
N SER A 83 26.85 -16.79 25.66
CA SER A 83 26.82 -15.39 26.07
C SER A 83 28.14 -14.72 25.71
N LEU A 84 28.10 -13.78 24.78
CA LEU A 84 29.13 -12.76 24.63
C LEU A 84 28.52 -11.40 24.97
N GLY A 85 28.89 -10.90 26.11
CA GLY A 85 29.06 -9.55 26.58
C GLY A 85 28.01 -8.49 26.33
N GLY A 86 27.37 -8.00 27.44
CA GLY A 86 26.81 -6.67 27.54
C GLY A 86 25.28 -6.58 27.70
N GLY A 87 24.79 -6.67 28.96
CA GLY A 87 23.59 -5.95 29.44
C GLY A 87 22.22 -6.43 28.99
N GLY A 88 21.44 -7.00 29.91
CA GLY A 88 19.96 -7.09 29.80
C GLY A 88 19.42 -8.01 28.72
N GLY A 89 19.24 -9.30 29.04
CA GLY A 89 18.53 -10.25 28.14
C GLY A 89 17.14 -9.77 27.78
N LEU A 90 16.63 -10.17 26.60
CA LEU A 90 15.24 -9.91 26.21
C LEU A 90 14.28 -10.43 27.27
N PRO A 91 13.14 -9.73 27.53
CA PRO A 91 12.14 -10.22 28.47
C PRO A 91 11.58 -11.58 28.01
N SER A 92 10.92 -12.31 28.93
CA SER A 92 10.31 -13.60 28.61
C SER A 92 9.03 -13.46 27.79
N SER A 93 8.32 -12.35 27.94
CA SER A 93 7.05 -12.04 27.28
C SER A 93 6.97 -10.59 26.84
N MET A 94 5.96 -10.28 26.03
CA MET A 94 5.62 -8.95 25.54
C MET A 94 4.12 -8.77 25.51
N ARG A 95 3.65 -7.53 25.40
CA ARG A 95 2.25 -7.20 25.19
C ARG A 95 2.01 -6.81 23.73
N ALA A 96 0.82 -7.16 23.22
CA ALA A 96 0.36 -6.75 21.89
C ALA A 96 -1.14 -6.46 21.90
N ALA A 97 -1.59 -5.54 21.05
CA ALA A 97 -3.00 -5.22 20.88
C ALA A 97 -3.60 -6.10 19.77
N VAL A 98 -4.56 -6.94 20.14
CA VAL A 98 -5.14 -7.99 19.32
C VAL A 98 -6.53 -7.62 18.83
N PHE A 99 -6.76 -7.67 17.54
CA PHE A 99 -8.06 -7.71 16.92
C PHE A 99 -8.60 -9.14 16.92
N ARG A 100 -9.81 -9.34 17.42
CA ARG A 100 -10.45 -10.66 17.48
C ARG A 100 -11.69 -10.77 16.61
N GLU A 101 -12.53 -9.75 16.64
CA GLU A 101 -13.83 -9.74 15.96
C GLU A 101 -14.15 -8.34 15.42
N PRO A 102 -14.85 -8.23 14.28
CA PRO A 102 -15.29 -6.95 13.75
C PRO A 102 -16.12 -6.14 14.74
N ASN A 103 -15.85 -4.85 14.80
CA ASN A 103 -16.53 -3.88 15.65
C ASN A 103 -16.41 -4.15 17.17
N LYS A 104 -15.43 -4.96 17.59
CA LYS A 104 -15.05 -5.13 18.99
C LYS A 104 -13.77 -4.36 19.29
N PRO A 105 -13.59 -3.87 20.53
CA PRO A 105 -12.34 -3.24 20.95
C PRO A 105 -11.15 -4.21 20.81
N LEU A 106 -9.96 -3.67 20.57
CA LEU A 106 -8.73 -4.42 20.70
C LEU A 106 -8.53 -4.86 22.14
N THR A 107 -7.98 -6.06 22.33
CA THR A 107 -7.56 -6.57 23.65
C THR A 107 -6.04 -6.54 23.76
N ILE A 108 -5.49 -6.02 24.84
CA ILE A 108 -4.05 -6.09 25.11
C ILE A 108 -3.76 -7.44 25.79
N GLU A 109 -2.95 -8.26 25.12
CA GLU A 109 -2.67 -9.64 25.53
C GLU A 109 -1.17 -9.90 25.60
N GLU A 110 -0.80 -10.95 26.34
CA GLU A 110 0.59 -11.35 26.57
C GLU A 110 1.01 -12.43 25.57
N PHE A 111 2.20 -12.24 24.97
CA PHE A 111 2.79 -13.09 23.93
C PHE A 111 4.19 -13.55 24.36
N HIS A 112 4.64 -14.68 23.82
CA HIS A 112 6.06 -14.96 23.79
C HIS A 112 6.79 -13.92 22.94
N ILE A 113 8.02 -13.55 23.31
CA ILE A 113 8.85 -12.71 22.45
C ILE A 113 9.06 -13.44 21.10
N PRO A 114 8.66 -12.83 19.97
CA PRO A 114 8.81 -13.47 18.67
C PRO A 114 10.29 -13.64 18.31
N ARG A 115 10.60 -14.69 17.57
CA ARG A 115 11.98 -14.95 17.13
C ARG A 115 12.08 -14.80 15.61
N PRO A 116 13.05 -14.01 15.13
CA PRO A 116 13.24 -13.81 13.70
C PRO A 116 13.85 -15.03 13.07
N LYS A 117 13.42 -15.40 11.86
CA LYS A 117 14.07 -16.39 10.99
C LYS A 117 15.07 -15.70 10.04
N SER A 118 15.70 -16.47 9.17
CA SER A 118 16.70 -15.95 8.22
C SER A 118 16.14 -14.78 7.38
N GLY A 119 16.87 -13.67 7.32
CA GLY A 119 16.48 -12.45 6.62
C GLY A 119 15.44 -11.59 7.36
N GLU A 120 15.06 -11.99 8.57
CA GLU A 120 14.15 -11.25 9.43
C GLU A 120 14.90 -10.56 10.57
N ILE A 121 14.31 -9.49 11.08
CA ILE A 121 14.87 -8.66 12.15
C ILE A 121 13.81 -8.56 13.28
N LEU A 122 14.23 -8.79 14.51
CA LEU A 122 13.42 -8.48 15.69
C LEU A 122 13.63 -7.01 16.07
N LEU A 123 12.53 -6.30 16.19
CA LEU A 123 12.49 -4.91 16.60
C LEU A 123 11.86 -4.75 17.99
N LYS A 124 12.43 -3.87 18.80
CA LYS A 124 11.76 -3.27 19.94
C LYS A 124 10.99 -2.07 19.45
N THR A 125 9.67 -2.17 19.37
CA THR A 125 8.80 -1.13 18.82
C THR A 125 8.73 0.07 19.77
N LYS A 126 8.90 1.28 19.23
CA LYS A 126 8.83 2.53 19.98
C LYS A 126 7.52 3.26 19.77
N ALA A 127 7.04 3.29 18.55
CA ALA A 127 5.79 3.96 18.20
C ALA A 127 5.12 3.28 16.99
N CYS A 128 3.79 3.40 16.95
CA CYS A 128 2.96 2.91 15.86
C CYS A 128 1.94 3.98 15.42
N GLY A 129 1.91 4.32 14.14
CA GLY A 129 0.92 5.24 13.57
C GLY A 129 -0.48 4.64 13.55
N VAL A 130 -1.49 5.50 13.61
CA VAL A 130 -2.91 5.12 13.61
C VAL A 130 -3.48 5.34 12.21
N CYS A 131 -3.82 4.24 11.52
CA CYS A 131 -4.22 4.26 10.11
C CYS A 131 -5.63 3.72 9.88
N HIS A 132 -6.32 4.27 8.87
CA HIS A 132 -7.62 3.75 8.42
C HIS A 132 -7.54 2.30 7.91
N SER A 133 -6.40 1.84 7.40
CA SER A 133 -6.26 0.45 6.95
C SER A 133 -6.43 -0.55 8.11
N ASP A 134 -5.88 -0.26 9.30
CA ASP A 134 -6.13 -1.05 10.51
C ASP A 134 -7.61 -0.95 10.91
N LEU A 135 -8.18 0.25 10.89
CA LEU A 135 -9.58 0.49 11.23
C LEU A 135 -10.54 -0.25 10.28
N HIS A 136 -10.26 -0.32 8.97
CA HIS A 136 -11.05 -1.09 8.02
C HIS A 136 -11.05 -2.59 8.35
N VAL A 137 -9.92 -3.14 8.79
CA VAL A 137 -9.84 -4.52 9.31
C VAL A 137 -10.67 -4.67 10.58
N MET A 138 -10.50 -3.75 11.54
CA MET A 138 -11.23 -3.76 12.82
C MET A 138 -12.76 -3.62 12.63
N LYS A 139 -13.21 -2.98 11.57
CA LYS A 139 -14.64 -2.86 11.20
C LYS A 139 -15.15 -4.02 10.34
N GLY A 140 -14.26 -4.89 9.84
CA GLY A 140 -14.61 -5.96 8.91
C GLY A 140 -14.90 -5.48 7.48
N GLU A 141 -14.57 -4.24 7.15
CA GLU A 141 -14.71 -3.66 5.80
C GLU A 141 -13.66 -4.21 4.82
N LEU A 142 -12.50 -4.61 5.35
CA LEU A 142 -11.46 -5.38 4.69
C LEU A 142 -11.34 -6.74 5.41
N PRO A 143 -11.83 -7.85 4.83
CA PRO A 143 -11.69 -9.17 5.42
C PRO A 143 -10.23 -9.54 5.67
N PHE A 144 -9.92 -9.98 6.89
CA PHE A 144 -8.59 -10.41 7.28
C PHE A 144 -8.64 -11.56 8.27
N ALA A 145 -7.54 -12.34 8.34
CA ALA A 145 -7.42 -13.45 9.29
C ALA A 145 -7.51 -12.97 10.74
N SER A 146 -8.29 -13.66 11.57
CA SER A 146 -8.49 -13.36 12.99
C SER A 146 -8.20 -14.60 13.85
N PRO A 147 -7.63 -14.45 15.09
CA PRO A 147 -7.17 -13.20 15.68
C PRO A 147 -5.90 -12.67 15.04
N CYS A 148 -5.72 -11.34 15.00
CA CYS A 148 -4.48 -10.75 14.50
C CYS A 148 -4.03 -9.53 15.31
N VAL A 149 -2.71 -9.27 15.33
CA VAL A 149 -2.15 -8.01 15.81
C VAL A 149 -2.11 -7.04 14.64
N VAL A 150 -2.68 -5.86 14.83
CA VAL A 150 -2.70 -4.76 13.86
C VAL A 150 -1.47 -3.85 14.02
N GLY A 151 -1.39 -2.79 13.25
CA GLY A 151 -0.31 -1.80 13.28
C GLY A 151 0.75 -2.04 12.20
N HIS A 152 0.90 -1.05 11.32
CA HIS A 152 1.77 -1.17 10.15
C HIS A 152 2.58 0.12 9.85
N GLU A 153 2.57 1.08 10.77
CA GLU A 153 3.35 2.33 10.69
C GLU A 153 4.28 2.38 11.90
N ILE A 154 5.47 1.77 11.84
CA ILE A 154 6.29 1.61 13.03
C ILE A 154 7.65 2.28 12.95
N THR A 155 8.12 2.69 14.12
CA THR A 155 9.54 2.91 14.41
C THR A 155 10.00 2.02 15.55
N GLY A 156 11.26 1.64 15.54
CA GLY A 156 11.81 0.76 16.57
C GLY A 156 13.32 0.74 16.59
N GLU A 157 13.84 -0.16 17.39
CA GLU A 157 15.26 -0.44 17.54
C GLU A 157 15.53 -1.91 17.21
N VAL A 158 16.58 -2.16 16.43
CA VAL A 158 17.03 -3.51 16.09
C VAL A 158 17.60 -4.18 17.33
N VAL A 159 17.02 -5.32 17.73
CA VAL A 159 17.48 -6.05 18.95
C VAL A 159 18.03 -7.45 18.64
N GLU A 160 17.62 -8.08 17.54
CA GLU A 160 18.09 -9.40 17.13
C GLU A 160 18.00 -9.55 15.61
N HIS A 161 18.99 -10.23 15.00
CA HIS A 161 18.94 -10.69 13.63
C HIS A 161 18.55 -12.17 13.60
N GLY A 162 17.78 -12.57 12.60
CA GLY A 162 17.53 -13.99 12.36
C GLY A 162 18.80 -14.77 12.07
N PRO A 163 18.82 -16.08 12.31
CA PRO A 163 19.98 -16.92 12.04
C PRO A 163 20.37 -16.86 10.56
N ALA A 164 21.68 -16.94 10.29
CA ALA A 164 22.24 -16.87 8.93
C ALA A 164 21.86 -15.60 8.12
N THR A 165 21.52 -14.51 8.80
CA THR A 165 21.35 -13.20 8.13
C THR A 165 22.69 -12.80 7.50
N ASP A 166 22.65 -12.36 6.24
CA ASP A 166 23.86 -12.01 5.49
C ASP A 166 24.57 -10.77 6.07
N THR A 167 25.90 -10.71 5.85
CA THR A 167 26.76 -9.67 6.43
C THR A 167 26.41 -8.25 5.95
N LYS A 168 25.88 -8.10 4.73
CA LYS A 168 25.47 -6.78 4.20
C LYS A 168 24.22 -6.27 4.91
N THR A 169 23.27 -7.16 5.19
CA THR A 169 22.07 -6.86 5.98
C THR A 169 22.44 -6.48 7.41
N ILE A 170 23.36 -7.24 8.06
CA ILE A 170 23.86 -6.92 9.41
C ILE A 170 24.56 -5.56 9.42
N ALA A 171 25.40 -5.28 8.44
CA ALA A 171 26.08 -4.00 8.33
C ALA A 171 25.13 -2.81 8.07
N ARG A 172 24.03 -3.06 7.33
CA ARG A 172 23.00 -2.05 7.04
C ARG A 172 22.10 -1.77 8.24
N LEU A 173 21.80 -2.79 9.06
CA LEU A 173 20.88 -2.74 10.19
C LEU A 173 21.53 -3.32 11.46
N PRO A 174 22.62 -2.73 11.99
CA PRO A 174 23.28 -3.23 13.19
C PRO A 174 22.33 -3.26 14.41
N ILE A 175 22.57 -4.17 15.35
CA ILE A 175 21.86 -4.17 16.65
C ILE A 175 22.02 -2.80 17.33
N GLY A 176 20.95 -2.29 17.93
CA GLY A 176 20.87 -0.94 18.51
C GLY A 176 20.57 0.16 17.48
N SER A 177 20.46 -0.16 16.19
CA SER A 177 20.07 0.82 15.19
C SER A 177 18.61 1.22 15.33
N ARG A 178 18.37 2.52 15.18
CA ARG A 178 17.02 3.07 15.04
C ARG A 178 16.52 2.81 13.63
N VAL A 179 15.32 2.31 13.49
CA VAL A 179 14.74 1.95 12.21
C VAL A 179 13.29 2.37 12.07
N ILE A 180 12.87 2.46 10.82
CA ILE A 180 11.48 2.61 10.41
C ILE A 180 11.10 1.46 9.47
N GLY A 181 9.87 0.96 9.58
CA GLY A 181 9.33 -0.10 8.73
C GLY A 181 8.35 0.43 7.70
N ALA A 182 8.50 0.03 6.44
CA ALA A 182 7.49 0.23 5.40
C ALA A 182 6.41 -0.84 5.51
N PHE A 183 5.14 -0.43 5.39
CA PHE A 183 4.02 -1.37 5.53
C PHE A 183 4.00 -2.45 4.43
N ILE A 184 4.57 -2.19 3.27
CA ILE A 184 4.89 -3.21 2.26
C ILE A 184 6.31 -3.70 2.53
N MET A 185 6.42 -4.96 2.89
CA MET A 185 7.67 -5.61 3.23
C MET A 185 8.12 -6.48 2.03
N PRO A 186 8.96 -5.99 1.10
CA PRO A 186 9.28 -6.76 -0.09
C PRO A 186 10.18 -7.96 0.23
N CYS A 187 9.94 -9.10 -0.43
CA CYS A 187 10.80 -10.29 -0.32
C CYS A 187 12.19 -10.05 -0.93
N GLY A 188 12.27 -9.19 -1.94
CA GLY A 188 13.51 -8.82 -2.61
C GLY A 188 13.90 -9.68 -3.82
N ASN A 189 13.24 -10.83 -4.05
CA ASN A 189 13.66 -11.85 -5.01
C ASN A 189 12.56 -12.31 -5.98
N CYS A 190 11.27 -11.98 -5.76
CA CYS A 190 10.22 -12.30 -6.73
C CYS A 190 10.35 -11.51 -8.03
N SER A 191 9.54 -11.83 -9.04
CA SER A 191 9.66 -11.22 -10.38
C SER A 191 9.46 -9.68 -10.36
N TYR A 192 8.61 -9.17 -9.48
CA TYR A 192 8.41 -7.74 -9.31
C TYR A 192 9.55 -7.07 -8.54
N CYS A 193 9.95 -7.64 -7.40
CA CYS A 193 11.05 -7.09 -6.59
C CYS A 193 12.38 -7.03 -7.35
N SER A 194 12.68 -8.03 -8.20
CA SER A 194 13.89 -8.04 -9.03
C SER A 194 13.90 -6.95 -10.09
N LYS A 195 12.73 -6.45 -10.50
CA LYS A 195 12.57 -5.31 -11.42
C LYS A 195 12.43 -3.96 -10.70
N GLY A 196 12.50 -3.96 -9.37
CA GLY A 196 12.39 -2.74 -8.57
C GLY A 196 10.96 -2.31 -8.22
N HIS A 197 9.96 -3.16 -8.47
CA HIS A 197 8.56 -2.94 -8.12
C HIS A 197 8.22 -3.61 -6.78
N ASP A 198 8.82 -3.10 -5.71
CA ASP A 198 8.62 -3.61 -4.34
C ASP A 198 7.14 -3.51 -3.90
N ASP A 199 6.43 -2.52 -4.38
CA ASP A 199 5.00 -2.24 -4.20
C ASP A 199 4.08 -3.33 -4.78
N LEU A 200 4.60 -4.20 -5.63
CA LEU A 200 3.91 -5.35 -6.25
C LEU A 200 4.50 -6.70 -5.80
N CYS A 201 5.17 -6.76 -4.66
CA CYS A 201 5.82 -7.99 -4.17
C CYS A 201 4.83 -9.16 -4.05
N GLU A 202 5.07 -10.24 -4.81
CA GLU A 202 4.22 -11.43 -4.84
C GLU A 202 4.08 -12.08 -3.47
N ASP A 203 5.19 -12.26 -2.74
CA ASP A 203 5.18 -12.92 -1.43
C ASP A 203 4.47 -12.07 -0.37
N PHE A 204 4.63 -10.74 -0.40
CA PHE A 204 3.90 -9.87 0.51
C PHE A 204 2.39 -10.03 0.33
N PHE A 205 1.89 -10.05 -0.90
CA PHE A 205 0.46 -10.21 -1.16
C PHE A 205 -0.04 -11.63 -0.88
N ALA A 206 0.72 -12.67 -1.27
CA ALA A 206 0.30 -14.06 -1.14
C ALA A 206 0.31 -14.57 0.31
N TYR A 207 1.24 -14.11 1.13
CA TYR A 207 1.40 -14.58 2.51
C TYR A 207 0.94 -13.56 3.53
N ASN A 208 1.50 -12.35 3.54
CA ASN A 208 1.20 -11.38 4.58
C ASN A 208 -0.21 -10.78 4.41
N ARG A 209 -0.52 -10.23 3.25
CA ARG A 209 -1.84 -9.62 3.00
C ARG A 209 -2.99 -10.62 2.95
N ALA A 210 -2.78 -11.79 2.38
CA ALA A 210 -3.83 -12.81 2.25
C ALA A 210 -3.99 -13.68 3.49
N LYS A 211 -2.92 -13.97 4.24
CA LYS A 211 -2.93 -14.97 5.31
C LYS A 211 -2.49 -14.46 6.67
N GLY A 212 -1.91 -13.28 6.77
CA GLY A 212 -1.40 -12.73 8.04
C GLY A 212 -0.14 -13.43 8.56
N THR A 213 0.71 -13.94 7.65
CA THR A 213 1.94 -14.69 7.96
C THR A 213 3.16 -14.01 7.33
N LEU A 214 4.36 -14.47 7.65
CA LEU A 214 5.55 -14.19 6.87
C LEU A 214 5.71 -15.18 5.70
N TYR A 215 6.79 -15.08 4.93
CA TYR A 215 6.90 -15.70 3.59
C TYR A 215 7.14 -17.21 3.59
N ASP A 216 7.36 -17.80 4.75
CA ASP A 216 7.33 -19.26 4.97
C ASP A 216 5.93 -19.80 5.31
N GLY A 217 4.91 -18.94 5.32
CA GLY A 217 3.53 -19.29 5.64
C GLY A 217 3.23 -19.37 7.14
N GLU A 218 4.16 -18.95 8.01
CA GLU A 218 4.00 -19.00 9.46
C GLU A 218 3.94 -17.59 10.08
N THR A 219 3.15 -17.45 11.16
CA THR A 219 3.22 -16.28 12.03
C THR A 219 4.45 -16.34 12.94
N ARG A 220 4.80 -15.19 13.52
CA ARG A 220 5.82 -15.11 14.58
C ARG A 220 5.22 -14.83 15.96
N LEU A 221 3.89 -14.70 16.04
CA LEU A 221 3.18 -14.31 17.25
C LEU A 221 2.43 -15.49 17.86
N PHE A 222 2.77 -15.81 19.11
CA PHE A 222 2.14 -16.89 19.88
C PHE A 222 1.76 -16.40 21.26
N LEU A 223 0.50 -16.64 21.66
CA LEU A 223 -0.01 -16.28 22.97
C LEU A 223 0.81 -16.96 24.07
N HIS A 224 1.24 -16.19 25.07
CA HIS A 224 2.02 -16.71 26.19
C HIS A 224 1.25 -17.77 27.01
N SER A 225 -0.04 -17.56 27.22
CA SER A 225 -0.89 -18.43 28.03
C SER A 225 -1.19 -19.81 27.41
N SER A 226 -1.23 -19.91 26.06
CA SER A 226 -1.74 -21.11 25.38
C SER A 226 -0.87 -21.61 24.24
N GLY A 227 0.15 -20.84 23.85
CA GLY A 227 0.98 -21.12 22.67
C GLY A 227 0.22 -21.08 21.33
N LYS A 228 -1.04 -20.60 21.31
CA LYS A 228 -1.81 -20.51 20.07
C LYS A 228 -1.27 -19.41 19.16
N PRO A 229 -1.23 -19.64 17.83
CA PRO A 229 -0.79 -18.64 16.86
C PRO A 229 -1.80 -17.49 16.77
N VAL A 230 -1.27 -16.29 16.55
CA VAL A 230 -2.03 -15.08 16.20
C VAL A 230 -1.43 -14.49 14.94
N TYR A 231 -2.28 -14.04 14.01
CA TYR A 231 -1.85 -13.52 12.73
C TYR A 231 -1.29 -12.09 12.83
N MET A 232 -0.69 -11.61 11.75
CA MET A 232 -0.03 -10.30 11.68
C MET A 232 -0.65 -9.48 10.53
N TYR A 233 -1.28 -8.36 10.84
CA TYR A 233 -1.66 -7.40 9.79
C TYR A 233 -0.44 -6.55 9.46
N SER A 234 0.15 -6.75 8.28
CA SER A 234 1.47 -6.25 7.91
C SER A 234 2.52 -6.69 8.96
N MET A 235 3.11 -5.77 9.69
CA MET A 235 4.14 -6.04 10.70
C MET A 235 3.59 -6.54 12.04
N GLY A 236 2.27 -6.38 12.28
CA GLY A 236 1.73 -6.61 13.63
C GLY A 236 2.40 -5.71 14.66
N GLY A 237 2.62 -4.45 14.29
CA GLY A 237 3.52 -3.54 14.99
C GLY A 237 2.89 -2.82 16.18
N LEU A 238 1.60 -3.00 16.45
CA LEU A 238 0.97 -2.53 17.69
C LEU A 238 1.26 -3.54 18.83
N ALA A 239 2.55 -3.75 19.06
CA ALA A 239 3.15 -4.69 19.99
C ALA A 239 4.50 -4.16 20.48
N GLU A 240 4.93 -4.57 21.68
CA GLU A 240 6.21 -4.14 22.27
C GLU A 240 7.42 -4.64 21.45
N TYR A 241 7.27 -5.78 20.76
CA TYR A 241 8.25 -6.31 19.82
C TYR A 241 7.55 -6.83 18.58
N CYS A 242 8.18 -6.70 17.42
CA CYS A 242 7.70 -7.30 16.18
C CYS A 242 8.85 -7.82 15.31
N VAL A 243 8.56 -8.80 14.46
CA VAL A 243 9.51 -9.33 13.48
C VAL A 243 9.17 -8.82 12.10
N VAL A 244 10.17 -8.24 11.43
CA VAL A 244 10.01 -7.62 10.11
C VAL A 244 11.09 -8.13 9.14
N PRO A 245 10.74 -8.52 7.91
CA PRO A 245 11.72 -8.79 6.86
C PRO A 245 12.66 -7.59 6.66
N ALA A 246 13.96 -7.82 6.62
CA ALA A 246 14.99 -6.78 6.57
C ALA A 246 14.81 -5.78 5.41
N ASN A 247 14.25 -6.24 4.27
CA ASN A 247 13.98 -5.41 3.09
C ASN A 247 12.87 -4.36 3.32
N GLY A 248 12.04 -4.54 4.34
CA GLY A 248 11.01 -3.57 4.73
C GLY A 248 11.53 -2.45 5.64
N LEU A 249 12.82 -2.45 5.99
CA LEU A 249 13.40 -1.54 6.98
C LEU A 249 14.38 -0.53 6.37
N SER A 250 14.33 0.69 6.91
CA SER A 250 15.35 1.74 6.67
C SER A 250 15.85 2.30 7.99
N ILE A 251 17.10 2.78 8.00
CA ILE A 251 17.69 3.48 9.16
C ILE A 251 16.90 4.76 9.43
N LEU A 252 16.60 5.01 10.69
CA LEU A 252 16.05 6.26 11.19
C LEU A 252 17.18 7.07 11.83
N PRO A 253 17.56 8.24 11.28
CA PRO A 253 18.60 9.10 11.87
C PRO A 253 18.27 9.52 13.30
N LYS A 254 19.32 9.75 14.11
CA LYS A 254 19.15 10.20 15.51
C LYS A 254 18.50 11.59 15.61
N SER A 255 18.61 12.40 14.56
CA SER A 255 17.96 13.72 14.43
C SER A 255 16.43 13.66 14.38
N LEU A 256 15.86 12.51 14.00
CA LEU A 256 14.41 12.34 13.91
C LEU A 256 13.84 11.64 15.16
N PRO A 257 12.72 12.10 15.72
CA PRO A 257 12.05 11.45 16.85
C PRO A 257 11.43 10.11 16.40
N TYR A 258 11.34 9.12 17.32
CA TYR A 258 10.65 7.86 17.01
C TYR A 258 9.16 8.07 16.76
N THR A 259 8.50 8.82 17.63
CA THR A 259 7.04 8.93 17.65
C THR A 259 6.51 9.51 16.33
N GLU A 260 6.92 10.71 15.97
CA GLU A 260 6.43 11.37 14.75
C GLU A 260 6.89 10.64 13.49
N SER A 261 8.06 10.02 13.52
CA SER A 261 8.60 9.31 12.37
C SER A 261 7.85 8.02 12.02
N ALA A 262 7.03 7.48 12.92
CA ALA A 262 6.26 6.26 12.63
C ALA A 262 5.41 6.40 11.35
N ILE A 263 4.84 7.58 11.09
CA ILE A 263 3.99 7.85 9.92
C ILE A 263 4.74 7.78 8.58
N LEU A 264 6.07 7.86 8.60
CA LEU A 264 6.89 7.78 7.37
C LEU A 264 6.76 6.42 6.69
N GLY A 265 6.46 5.35 7.43
CA GLY A 265 6.37 3.98 6.91
C GLY A 265 5.08 3.64 6.15
N CYS A 266 4.05 4.48 6.27
CA CYS A 266 2.78 4.28 5.55
C CYS A 266 2.25 5.58 4.95
N ALA A 267 1.80 6.56 5.76
CA ALA A 267 1.13 7.74 5.22
C ALA A 267 2.02 8.54 4.25
N VAL A 268 3.24 8.85 4.68
CA VAL A 268 4.20 9.62 3.87
C VAL A 268 4.77 8.76 2.74
N PHE A 269 5.05 7.50 3.02
CA PHE A 269 5.52 6.52 2.04
C PHE A 269 4.50 6.32 0.89
N THR A 270 3.21 6.21 1.22
CA THR A 270 2.12 6.09 0.24
C THR A 270 1.99 7.37 -0.59
N ALA A 271 2.05 8.53 0.06
CA ALA A 271 2.01 9.81 -0.64
C ALA A 271 3.22 9.98 -1.57
N TYR A 272 4.42 9.57 -1.12
CA TYR A 272 5.62 9.61 -1.94
C TYR A 272 5.48 8.71 -3.18
N GLY A 273 5.03 7.47 -3.01
CA GLY A 273 4.81 6.55 -4.12
C GLY A 273 3.79 7.07 -5.14
N ALA A 274 2.71 7.68 -4.67
CA ALA A 274 1.71 8.31 -5.53
C ALA A 274 2.28 9.48 -6.34
N MET A 275 3.02 10.38 -5.69
CA MET A 275 3.57 11.57 -6.34
C MET A 275 4.78 11.27 -7.23
N ALA A 276 5.71 10.42 -6.75
CA ALA A 276 6.95 10.14 -7.46
C ALA A 276 6.81 9.07 -8.53
N ASN A 277 6.06 7.98 -8.26
CA ASN A 277 6.04 6.80 -9.11
C ASN A 277 4.80 6.69 -9.99
N ALA A 278 3.61 7.09 -9.49
CA ALA A 278 2.36 7.03 -10.25
C ALA A 278 2.09 8.33 -11.01
N ALA A 279 2.05 9.46 -10.31
CA ALA A 279 1.82 10.77 -10.91
C ALA A 279 3.03 11.28 -11.69
N GLU A 280 4.26 10.96 -11.23
CA GLU A 280 5.51 11.51 -11.77
C GLU A 280 5.48 13.04 -11.80
N VAL A 281 5.11 13.63 -10.66
CA VAL A 281 4.96 15.08 -10.48
C VAL A 281 6.23 15.82 -10.86
N ARG A 282 6.09 16.89 -11.62
CA ARG A 282 7.17 17.73 -12.12
C ARG A 282 7.04 19.16 -11.61
N PRO A 283 8.16 19.91 -11.52
CA PRO A 283 8.10 21.33 -11.22
C PRO A 283 7.18 22.06 -12.20
N GLY A 284 6.27 22.88 -11.66
CA GLY A 284 5.27 23.64 -12.44
C GLY A 284 3.95 22.92 -12.67
N ASP A 285 3.81 21.63 -12.31
CA ASP A 285 2.51 20.93 -12.39
C ASP A 285 1.50 21.55 -11.41
N SER A 286 0.24 21.61 -11.81
CA SER A 286 -0.91 21.91 -10.96
C SER A 286 -1.50 20.60 -10.40
N ILE A 287 -1.81 20.59 -9.09
CA ILE A 287 -2.22 19.37 -8.38
C ILE A 287 -3.48 19.62 -7.57
N ALA A 288 -4.46 18.73 -7.65
CA ALA A 288 -5.59 18.66 -6.74
C ALA A 288 -5.50 17.41 -5.87
N VAL A 289 -5.66 17.54 -4.54
CA VAL A 289 -5.70 16.44 -3.58
C VAL A 289 -7.09 16.40 -2.96
N ILE A 290 -7.81 15.29 -3.19
CA ILE A 290 -9.17 15.08 -2.70
C ILE A 290 -9.12 14.15 -1.49
N GLY A 291 -9.45 14.70 -0.32
CA GLY A 291 -9.31 14.06 0.99
C GLY A 291 -8.01 14.43 1.69
N ILE A 292 -8.10 15.32 2.69
CA ILE A 292 -6.96 15.84 3.45
C ILE A 292 -6.86 15.14 4.81
N GLY A 293 -6.78 13.81 4.76
CA GLY A 293 -6.40 12.96 5.88
C GLY A 293 -4.88 12.80 5.96
N GLY A 294 -4.38 11.78 6.66
CA GLY A 294 -2.94 11.56 6.83
C GLY A 294 -2.18 11.39 5.52
N VAL A 295 -2.72 10.65 4.54
CA VAL A 295 -2.08 10.47 3.23
C VAL A 295 -2.21 11.74 2.40
N GLY A 296 -3.43 12.32 2.29
CA GLY A 296 -3.64 13.52 1.47
C GLY A 296 -2.84 14.73 1.95
N SER A 297 -2.74 14.96 3.26
CA SER A 297 -1.89 16.03 3.82
C SER A 297 -0.39 15.80 3.51
N SER A 298 0.04 14.54 3.47
CA SER A 298 1.40 14.18 3.05
C SER A 298 1.60 14.42 1.54
N CYS A 299 0.57 14.17 0.72
CA CYS A 299 0.59 14.50 -0.71
C CYS A 299 0.83 15.99 -0.96
N LEU A 300 0.17 16.88 -0.18
CA LEU A 300 0.39 18.34 -0.30
C LEU A 300 1.85 18.72 -0.05
N GLN A 301 2.46 18.19 1.02
CA GLN A 301 3.85 18.48 1.36
C GLN A 301 4.82 17.97 0.28
N ILE A 302 4.59 16.76 -0.24
CA ILE A 302 5.44 16.17 -1.28
C ILE A 302 5.25 16.90 -2.62
N ALA A 303 4.03 17.30 -2.97
CA ALA A 303 3.76 18.12 -4.15
C ALA A 303 4.56 19.43 -4.10
N ARG A 304 4.54 20.11 -2.94
CA ARG A 304 5.35 21.31 -2.71
C ARG A 304 6.85 21.03 -2.84
N ALA A 305 7.33 19.92 -2.25
CA ALA A 305 8.72 19.50 -2.33
C ALA A 305 9.17 19.24 -3.78
N PHE A 306 8.26 18.78 -4.65
CA PHE A 306 8.53 18.52 -6.06
C PHE A 306 8.36 19.76 -6.95
N GLY A 307 8.00 20.91 -6.37
CA GLY A 307 7.90 22.16 -7.09
C GLY A 307 6.58 22.36 -7.86
N ALA A 308 5.50 21.74 -7.42
CA ALA A 308 4.18 22.00 -7.99
C ALA A 308 3.81 23.50 -7.88
N SER A 309 3.17 24.06 -8.92
CA SER A 309 2.80 25.48 -8.98
C SER A 309 1.53 25.78 -8.19
N ASP A 310 0.46 25.02 -8.48
CA ASP A 310 -0.81 25.12 -7.79
C ASP A 310 -1.08 23.83 -7.04
N ILE A 311 -1.36 23.94 -5.75
CA ILE A 311 -1.67 22.82 -4.88
C ILE A 311 -3.05 23.07 -4.27
N ILE A 312 -4.05 22.38 -4.79
CA ILE A 312 -5.46 22.56 -4.43
C ILE A 312 -5.86 21.45 -3.45
N ALA A 313 -6.19 21.82 -2.21
CA ALA A 313 -6.70 20.90 -1.19
C ALA A 313 -8.24 20.87 -1.22
N VAL A 314 -8.81 19.66 -1.26
CA VAL A 314 -10.27 19.43 -1.24
C VAL A 314 -10.64 18.53 -0.07
N ASP A 315 -11.46 19.01 0.85
CA ASP A 315 -12.02 18.22 1.97
C ASP A 315 -13.39 18.81 2.36
N VAL A 316 -14.14 18.11 3.21
CA VAL A 316 -15.41 18.58 3.76
C VAL A 316 -15.26 19.28 5.12
N GLN A 317 -14.09 19.21 5.75
CA GLN A 317 -13.81 19.76 7.08
C GLN A 317 -12.92 20.99 7.00
N ASP A 318 -13.45 22.14 7.48
CA ASP A 318 -12.71 23.41 7.46
C ASP A 318 -11.39 23.35 8.24
N GLU A 319 -11.35 22.64 9.36
CA GLU A 319 -10.14 22.48 10.18
C GLU A 319 -8.99 21.82 9.40
N LYS A 320 -9.30 20.78 8.61
CA LYS A 320 -8.31 20.13 7.74
C LYS A 320 -7.85 21.08 6.62
N LEU A 321 -8.76 21.85 6.06
CA LEU A 321 -8.43 22.82 5.01
C LEU A 321 -7.57 23.98 5.54
N GLN A 322 -7.78 24.44 6.77
CA GLN A 322 -6.88 25.40 7.41
C GLN A 322 -5.48 24.83 7.59
N LYS A 323 -5.38 23.58 8.04
CA LYS A 323 -4.10 22.90 8.19
C LYS A 323 -3.42 22.59 6.85
N ALA A 324 -4.18 22.36 5.79
CA ALA A 324 -3.66 22.15 4.43
C ALA A 324 -2.79 23.33 3.95
N LYS A 325 -3.10 24.55 4.34
CA LYS A 325 -2.30 25.74 4.01
C LYS A 325 -0.88 25.66 4.61
N ILE A 326 -0.75 25.14 5.82
CA ILE A 326 0.55 24.92 6.47
C ILE A 326 1.36 23.90 5.67
N PHE A 327 0.70 22.88 5.14
CA PHE A 327 1.30 21.82 4.33
C PHE A 327 1.59 22.23 2.87
N GLY A 328 1.32 23.48 2.50
CA GLY A 328 1.69 24.02 1.20
C GLY A 328 0.56 24.10 0.18
N ALA A 329 -0.70 23.89 0.58
CA ALA A 329 -1.83 24.15 -0.30
C ALA A 329 -1.91 25.64 -0.64
N THR A 330 -1.97 25.95 -1.94
CA THR A 330 -2.17 27.32 -2.45
C THR A 330 -3.65 27.68 -2.45
N HIS A 331 -4.52 26.67 -2.62
CA HIS A 331 -5.97 26.83 -2.63
C HIS A 331 -6.62 25.74 -1.75
N ALA A 332 -7.78 26.07 -1.18
CA ALA A 332 -8.55 25.16 -0.33
C ALA A 332 -10.03 25.23 -0.70
N ILE A 333 -10.66 24.09 -0.94
CA ILE A 333 -12.05 23.97 -1.38
C ILE A 333 -12.80 23.08 -0.38
N ASN A 334 -13.89 23.61 0.20
CA ASN A 334 -14.78 22.82 1.05
C ASN A 334 -15.89 22.18 0.21
N ALA A 335 -15.72 20.90 -0.11
CA ALA A 335 -16.65 20.13 -0.94
C ALA A 335 -18.04 19.87 -0.31
N ALA A 336 -18.25 20.22 0.97
CA ALA A 336 -19.56 20.22 1.58
C ALA A 336 -20.34 21.53 1.31
N LYS A 337 -19.65 22.59 0.90
CA LYS A 337 -20.22 23.94 0.72
C LYS A 337 -20.27 24.37 -0.74
N GLU A 338 -19.42 23.81 -1.59
CA GLU A 338 -19.26 24.22 -2.99
C GLU A 338 -18.93 23.03 -3.91
N ASP A 339 -19.16 23.19 -5.21
CA ASP A 339 -18.79 22.21 -6.21
C ASP A 339 -17.27 22.15 -6.38
N ALA A 340 -16.67 21.07 -5.89
CA ALA A 340 -15.21 20.90 -5.92
C ALA A 340 -14.65 20.90 -7.35
N VAL A 341 -15.31 20.22 -8.30
CA VAL A 341 -14.86 20.14 -9.70
C VAL A 341 -14.98 21.50 -10.37
N GLY A 342 -16.12 22.17 -10.21
CA GLY A 342 -16.34 23.51 -10.75
C GLY A 342 -15.32 24.53 -10.22
N LYS A 343 -14.99 24.45 -8.93
CA LYS A 343 -13.97 25.33 -8.32
C LYS A 343 -12.55 25.03 -8.81
N ILE A 344 -12.18 23.75 -8.99
CA ILE A 344 -10.90 23.38 -9.59
C ILE A 344 -10.81 23.93 -11.02
N MET A 345 -11.88 23.80 -11.81
CA MET A 345 -11.93 24.38 -13.16
C MET A 345 -11.81 25.91 -13.14
N GLU A 346 -12.49 26.61 -12.22
CA GLU A 346 -12.36 28.05 -12.06
C GLU A 346 -10.92 28.48 -11.77
N ILE A 347 -10.25 27.84 -10.77
CA ILE A 347 -8.87 28.12 -10.40
C ILE A 347 -7.91 27.90 -11.57
N THR A 348 -8.16 26.88 -12.39
CA THR A 348 -7.28 26.47 -13.51
C THR A 348 -7.69 27.10 -14.85
N GLY A 349 -8.55 28.10 -14.87
CA GLY A 349 -9.01 28.78 -16.09
C GLY A 349 -9.75 27.85 -17.06
N GLY A 350 -10.55 26.91 -16.55
CA GLY A 350 -11.37 25.95 -17.30
C GLY A 350 -10.62 24.72 -17.82
N LYS A 351 -9.33 24.57 -17.52
CA LYS A 351 -8.50 23.48 -18.07
C LYS A 351 -8.50 22.22 -17.21
N GLY A 352 -8.56 22.36 -15.89
CA GLY A 352 -8.29 21.32 -14.92
C GLY A 352 -6.81 21.23 -14.56
N VAL A 353 -6.47 20.35 -13.59
CA VAL A 353 -5.11 20.17 -13.09
C VAL A 353 -4.30 19.12 -13.89
N ASP A 354 -2.96 19.19 -13.80
CA ASP A 354 -2.06 18.17 -14.36
C ASP A 354 -2.26 16.82 -13.69
N VAL A 355 -2.39 16.83 -12.36
CA VAL A 355 -2.56 15.66 -11.51
C VAL A 355 -3.68 15.90 -10.52
N ALA A 356 -4.64 14.98 -10.45
CA ALA A 356 -5.57 14.89 -9.34
C ALA A 356 -5.32 13.60 -8.54
N VAL A 357 -5.38 13.68 -7.21
CA VAL A 357 -5.14 12.55 -6.31
C VAL A 357 -6.38 12.32 -5.47
N GLU A 358 -6.86 11.10 -5.46
CA GLU A 358 -7.98 10.62 -4.63
C GLU A 358 -7.45 9.82 -3.43
N ALA A 359 -7.73 10.28 -2.20
CA ALA A 359 -7.20 9.72 -0.96
C ALA A 359 -8.29 9.33 0.06
N LEU A 360 -9.50 8.99 -0.39
CA LEU A 360 -10.66 8.63 0.44
C LEU A 360 -11.20 7.23 0.14
N GLY A 361 -11.16 6.78 -1.13
CA GLY A 361 -11.70 5.51 -1.56
C GLY A 361 -13.23 5.50 -1.69
N ARG A 362 -13.83 6.53 -2.31
CA ARG A 362 -15.28 6.60 -2.52
C ARG A 362 -15.61 6.77 -4.01
N PRO A 363 -16.68 6.11 -4.53
CA PRO A 363 -17.08 6.26 -5.94
C PRO A 363 -17.25 7.72 -6.37
N GLN A 364 -17.83 8.55 -5.50
CA GLN A 364 -18.04 9.97 -5.78
C GLN A 364 -16.71 10.74 -5.92
N THR A 365 -15.76 10.53 -5.01
CA THR A 365 -14.46 11.22 -5.04
C THR A 365 -13.56 10.68 -6.15
N PHE A 366 -13.70 9.39 -6.51
CA PHE A 366 -13.12 8.82 -7.71
C PHE A 366 -13.56 9.60 -8.97
N LEU A 367 -14.87 9.80 -9.15
CA LEU A 367 -15.41 10.56 -10.29
C LEU A 367 -14.93 12.01 -10.28
N GLN A 368 -14.98 12.68 -9.12
CA GLN A 368 -14.47 14.05 -8.96
C GLN A 368 -12.98 14.15 -9.36
N CYS A 369 -12.17 13.18 -8.97
CA CYS A 369 -10.74 13.11 -9.33
C CYS A 369 -10.56 13.04 -10.85
N VAL A 370 -11.27 12.14 -11.53
CA VAL A 370 -11.21 11.97 -12.99
C VAL A 370 -11.72 13.24 -13.71
N GLN A 371 -12.73 13.90 -13.17
CA GLN A 371 -13.30 15.11 -13.77
C GLN A 371 -12.42 16.36 -13.59
N SER A 372 -11.55 16.35 -12.58
CA SER A 372 -10.70 17.50 -12.23
C SER A 372 -9.46 17.66 -13.09
N VAL A 373 -9.04 16.60 -13.83
CA VAL A 373 -7.81 16.65 -14.62
C VAL A 373 -8.02 17.28 -16.00
N LYS A 374 -6.97 17.95 -16.48
CA LYS A 374 -6.89 18.50 -17.84
C LYS A 374 -6.74 17.40 -18.91
N ASP A 375 -6.79 17.78 -20.17
CA ASP A 375 -6.48 16.88 -21.28
C ASP A 375 -5.04 16.34 -21.14
N GLY A 376 -4.89 15.02 -21.21
CA GLY A 376 -3.62 14.33 -20.98
C GLY A 376 -3.23 14.21 -19.50
N GLY A 377 -4.06 14.72 -18.57
CA GLY A 377 -3.80 14.71 -17.12
C GLY A 377 -3.93 13.33 -16.48
N LYS A 378 -3.43 13.22 -15.26
CA LYS A 378 -3.36 11.97 -14.48
C LYS A 378 -4.30 12.02 -13.26
N ALA A 379 -5.23 11.07 -13.18
CA ALA A 379 -6.07 10.85 -12.00
C ALA A 379 -5.51 9.66 -11.21
N VAL A 380 -4.93 9.91 -10.04
CA VAL A 380 -4.21 8.92 -9.22
C VAL A 380 -5.08 8.51 -8.04
N MET A 381 -5.35 7.21 -7.94
CA MET A 381 -6.21 6.60 -6.92
C MET A 381 -5.35 5.94 -5.83
N ILE A 382 -5.47 6.43 -4.59
CA ILE A 382 -4.77 5.91 -3.42
C ILE A 382 -5.77 5.34 -2.40
N GLY A 383 -6.94 5.98 -2.29
CA GLY A 383 -7.95 5.62 -1.29
C GLY A 383 -8.46 4.20 -1.48
N LEU A 384 -8.45 3.41 -0.40
CA LEU A 384 -9.05 2.07 -0.40
C LEU A 384 -10.55 2.19 -0.13
N ALA A 385 -11.34 1.61 -1.02
CA ALA A 385 -12.79 1.52 -0.90
C ALA A 385 -13.22 0.24 -0.17
N GLN A 386 -14.44 0.22 0.34
CA GLN A 386 -15.07 -1.01 0.80
C GLN A 386 -15.10 -2.05 -0.33
N THR A 387 -14.89 -3.32 0.01
CA THR A 387 -14.93 -4.42 -0.96
C THR A 387 -16.23 -4.40 -1.78
N GLY A 388 -16.11 -4.48 -3.10
CA GLY A 388 -17.23 -4.43 -4.04
C GLY A 388 -17.64 -3.04 -4.51
N SER A 389 -17.00 -1.96 -4.02
CA SER A 389 -17.23 -0.60 -4.53
C SER A 389 -16.73 -0.45 -5.97
N VAL A 390 -17.52 0.18 -6.83
CA VAL A 390 -17.22 0.42 -8.24
C VAL A 390 -17.28 1.92 -8.52
N GLY A 391 -16.30 2.43 -9.27
CA GLY A 391 -16.31 3.80 -9.79
C GLY A 391 -16.63 3.81 -11.28
N GLU A 392 -17.49 4.72 -11.72
CA GLU A 392 -17.86 4.88 -13.13
C GLU A 392 -17.02 5.96 -13.80
N VAL A 393 -16.76 5.79 -15.10
CA VAL A 393 -16.03 6.77 -15.90
C VAL A 393 -16.62 6.91 -17.29
N ASP A 394 -16.70 8.16 -17.81
CA ASP A 394 -17.06 8.43 -19.19
C ASP A 394 -15.95 7.97 -20.14
N ILE A 395 -16.22 6.89 -20.88
CA ILE A 395 -15.28 6.28 -21.83
C ILE A 395 -14.88 7.29 -22.92
N ASN A 396 -15.82 8.07 -23.45
CA ASN A 396 -15.52 9.05 -24.50
C ASN A 396 -14.60 10.16 -23.99
N ARG A 397 -14.82 10.63 -22.75
CA ARG A 397 -13.94 11.60 -22.10
C ARG A 397 -12.56 11.03 -21.90
N LEU A 398 -12.46 9.80 -21.35
CA LEU A 398 -11.19 9.10 -21.13
C LEU A 398 -10.37 9.02 -22.43
N VAL A 399 -10.99 8.52 -23.51
CA VAL A 399 -10.32 8.29 -24.79
C VAL A 399 -9.97 9.60 -25.52
N ARG A 400 -10.96 10.50 -25.70
CA ARG A 400 -10.78 11.73 -26.49
C ARG A 400 -9.83 12.72 -25.83
N ARG A 401 -9.80 12.74 -24.49
CA ARG A 401 -8.97 13.65 -23.71
C ARG A 401 -7.68 13.02 -23.20
N LYS A 402 -7.43 11.75 -23.56
CA LYS A 402 -6.23 10.99 -23.17
C LYS A 402 -5.95 11.01 -21.68
N ILE A 403 -7.02 10.97 -20.85
CA ILE A 403 -6.91 10.97 -19.39
C ILE A 403 -6.32 9.64 -18.95
N GLN A 404 -5.41 9.68 -17.99
CA GLN A 404 -4.82 8.50 -17.38
C GLN A 404 -5.43 8.29 -16.00
N ILE A 405 -5.98 7.10 -15.75
CA ILE A 405 -6.44 6.66 -14.42
C ILE A 405 -5.44 5.65 -13.90
N ILE A 406 -4.81 5.96 -12.77
CA ILE A 406 -3.66 5.22 -12.26
C ILE A 406 -3.92 4.82 -10.81
N GLY A 407 -3.85 3.51 -10.48
CA GLY A 407 -3.82 3.04 -9.11
C GLY A 407 -2.43 3.23 -8.50
N SER A 408 -2.38 3.60 -7.20
CA SER A 408 -1.13 3.70 -6.45
C SER A 408 -1.29 3.06 -5.08
N TYR A 409 -0.40 2.12 -4.73
CA TYR A 409 -0.43 1.41 -3.47
C TYR A 409 0.94 1.41 -2.80
N GLY A 410 1.09 2.24 -1.75
CA GLY A 410 2.37 2.41 -1.06
C GLY A 410 3.47 3.00 -1.94
N GLY A 411 4.67 2.48 -1.78
CA GLY A 411 5.87 2.85 -2.52
C GLY A 411 6.84 1.67 -2.61
N ARG A 412 8.02 1.90 -3.15
CA ARG A 412 9.08 0.90 -3.34
C ARG A 412 9.99 0.92 -2.13
N ALA A 413 9.78 0.03 -1.16
CA ALA A 413 10.36 0.11 0.20
C ALA A 413 11.88 0.29 0.18
N ARG A 414 12.62 -0.52 -0.59
CA ARG A 414 14.09 -0.45 -0.66
C ARG A 414 14.61 0.84 -1.30
N GLN A 415 13.83 1.47 -2.18
CA GLN A 415 14.24 2.65 -2.95
C GLN A 415 13.70 3.95 -2.37
N ASP A 416 12.44 3.95 -1.93
CA ASP A 416 11.71 5.18 -1.61
C ASP A 416 11.72 5.48 -0.11
N LEU A 417 11.71 4.46 0.78
CA LEU A 417 11.71 4.71 2.22
C LEU A 417 12.94 5.52 2.69
N PRO A 418 14.18 5.25 2.22
CA PRO A 418 15.32 6.10 2.54
C PRO A 418 15.16 7.56 2.07
N LYS A 419 14.51 7.79 0.92
CA LYS A 419 14.25 9.14 0.40
C LYS A 419 13.20 9.87 1.26
N VAL A 420 12.13 9.15 1.66
CA VAL A 420 11.11 9.68 2.57
C VAL A 420 11.73 10.10 3.91
N VAL A 421 12.59 9.25 4.48
CA VAL A 421 13.36 9.58 5.69
C VAL A 421 14.22 10.84 5.47
N ARG A 422 14.88 10.94 4.32
CA ARG A 422 15.71 12.11 4.00
C ARG A 422 14.89 13.39 3.88
N LEU A 423 13.70 13.37 3.28
CA LEU A 423 12.82 14.54 3.21
C LEU A 423 12.44 15.03 4.61
N ALA A 424 12.17 14.11 5.54
CA ALA A 424 11.87 14.47 6.93
C ALA A 424 13.13 14.99 7.65
N GLU A 425 14.29 14.36 7.47
CA GLU A 425 15.55 14.76 8.10
C GLU A 425 16.00 16.16 7.68
N THR A 426 15.78 16.52 6.41
CA THR A 426 16.12 17.86 5.87
C THR A 426 15.08 18.92 6.16
N GLY A 427 13.95 18.57 6.82
CA GLY A 427 12.86 19.50 7.11
C GLY A 427 11.99 19.87 5.89
N VAL A 428 12.22 19.24 4.75
CA VAL A 428 11.35 19.41 3.55
C VAL A 428 9.97 18.84 3.81
N PHE A 429 9.90 17.75 4.57
CA PHE A 429 8.65 17.20 5.12
C PHE A 429 8.53 17.57 6.60
N ASP A 430 7.49 18.32 6.96
CA ASP A 430 7.20 18.75 8.32
C ASP A 430 6.50 17.65 9.12
N LEU A 431 7.29 16.85 9.83
CA LEU A 431 6.78 15.79 10.72
C LEU A 431 6.00 16.35 11.91
N THR A 432 6.43 17.49 12.46
CA THR A 432 5.87 18.06 13.68
C THR A 432 4.41 18.42 13.49
N ASN A 433 4.10 19.08 12.38
CA ASN A 433 2.73 19.44 12.07
C ASN A 433 1.90 18.28 11.50
N ALA A 434 2.54 17.23 10.95
CA ALA A 434 1.86 16.07 10.40
C ALA A 434 1.20 15.19 11.48
N VAL A 435 1.80 15.10 12.69
CA VAL A 435 1.26 14.34 13.83
C VAL A 435 0.51 15.29 14.76
N SER A 436 -0.80 15.12 14.87
CA SER A 436 -1.66 16.01 15.66
C SER A 436 -2.01 15.47 17.04
N ARG A 437 -1.94 14.15 17.25
CA ARG A 437 -2.27 13.49 18.52
C ARG A 437 -1.32 12.35 18.82
N LYS A 438 -1.04 12.16 20.10
CA LYS A 438 -0.27 11.05 20.65
C LYS A 438 -1.12 10.34 21.70
N TYR A 439 -1.00 9.03 21.75
CA TYR A 439 -1.69 8.16 22.69
C TYR A 439 -0.69 7.21 23.33
N THR A 440 -0.97 6.74 24.53
CA THR A 440 -0.24 5.64 25.14
C THR A 440 -0.67 4.30 24.53
N PHE A 441 0.07 3.25 24.77
CA PHE A 441 -0.27 1.91 24.29
C PHE A 441 -1.63 1.43 24.83
N GLU A 442 -1.94 1.74 26.07
CA GLU A 442 -3.21 1.44 26.75
C GLU A 442 -4.40 2.18 26.12
N GLU A 443 -4.15 3.33 25.51
CA GLU A 443 -5.17 4.15 24.85
C GLU A 443 -5.41 3.76 23.38
N SER A 444 -4.88 2.63 22.90
CA SER A 444 -5.00 2.19 21.51
C SER A 444 -6.44 2.21 20.99
N ASN A 445 -7.41 1.79 21.80
CA ASN A 445 -8.83 1.83 21.43
C ASN A 445 -9.35 3.26 21.26
N ASN A 446 -8.94 4.20 22.12
CA ASN A 446 -9.34 5.61 22.03
C ASN A 446 -8.79 6.23 20.74
N ALA A 447 -7.55 5.89 20.36
CA ALA A 447 -6.92 6.37 19.13
C ALA A 447 -7.73 5.95 17.90
N PHE A 448 -8.15 4.69 17.80
CA PHE A 448 -8.97 4.21 16.69
C PHE A 448 -10.42 4.73 16.73
N GLN A 449 -10.98 4.97 17.92
CA GLN A 449 -12.29 5.63 18.04
C GLN A 449 -12.26 7.07 17.56
N ASP A 450 -11.23 7.83 17.91
CA ASP A 450 -11.05 9.21 17.44
C ASP A 450 -10.80 9.27 15.94
N LEU A 451 -10.04 8.31 15.39
CA LEU A 451 -9.87 8.17 13.95
C LEU A 451 -11.22 7.92 13.25
N ASN A 452 -12.03 7.00 13.78
CA ASN A 452 -13.34 6.66 13.22
C ASN A 452 -14.34 7.83 13.26
N LYS A 453 -14.28 8.67 14.30
CA LYS A 453 -15.10 9.89 14.44
C LYS A 453 -14.61 11.05 13.58
N GLY A 454 -13.45 10.93 12.93
CA GLY A 454 -12.84 12.00 12.15
C GLY A 454 -12.20 13.12 13.00
N ASN A 455 -11.95 12.87 14.30
CA ASN A 455 -11.38 13.84 15.24
C ASN A 455 -9.87 14.06 15.07
N ILE A 456 -9.23 13.35 14.11
CA ILE A 456 -7.80 13.46 13.87
C ILE A 456 -7.56 14.26 12.60
N VAL A 457 -6.86 15.38 12.74
CA VAL A 457 -6.43 16.25 11.63
C VAL A 457 -4.95 15.97 11.33
N GLY A 458 -4.67 15.32 10.22
CA GLY A 458 -3.36 14.76 9.91
C GLY A 458 -3.24 13.32 10.38
N ARG A 459 -2.26 13.01 11.24
CA ARG A 459 -2.02 11.66 11.80
C ARG A 459 -2.03 11.66 13.33
N ALA A 460 -2.34 10.50 13.88
CA ALA A 460 -2.11 10.18 15.28
C ALA A 460 -1.10 9.04 15.39
N VAL A 461 -0.43 8.95 16.55
CA VAL A 461 0.58 7.94 16.85
C VAL A 461 0.36 7.39 18.25
N ILE A 462 0.56 6.09 18.42
CA ILE A 462 0.58 5.39 19.71
C ILE A 462 2.03 5.18 20.11
N GLU A 463 2.42 5.68 21.28
CA GLU A 463 3.72 5.45 21.91
C GLU A 463 3.67 4.11 22.66
N ILE A 464 4.61 3.19 22.33
CA ILE A 464 4.58 1.82 22.83
C ILE A 464 5.58 1.64 23.96
N MET A 465 6.84 2.10 23.78
CA MET A 465 7.91 2.01 24.78
C MET A 465 8.91 3.17 24.69
#